data_9d0269ef30039df8205e58e05bfa4961
#
_entry.id   9d0269ef30039df8205e58e05bfa4961
#
_cell.length_a   1.000
_cell.length_b   1.000
_cell.length_c   1.000
_cell.angle_alpha   90.00
_cell.angle_beta   90.00
_cell.angle_gamma   90.00
#
_symmetry.space_group_name_H-M   'P 1'
#
loop_
_entity.id
_entity.type
_entity.pdbx_description
1 polymer ?
#
loop_
_entity_poly.entity_id
_entity_poly.type
_entity_poly.pdbx_seq_one_letter_code
_entity_poly.pdbx_strand_id
1 'polypeptide(L)'
;YIDESMKDLEQVVGLQTDKPLKRAFMPYGGIKMAEQACTTYGYEPSPKLHEIFTKYHKTHNQGVFDVYTPEMKKARHNKIITGLPDTYGRGRIVGDYRRVALYGIDFLIERKQYDFERYARHGMKGEDFRLREELADQIKALKEMKEMAAAYGFDISQPAKNAHEAAQWLYFGYLAAIKTQNGAAMSVGRISTFLDIYIDRDLKNGTLTEKEAQEIIDHMVMKFRMVKFARIPSYNQLFSGDPTWATLEVGGLGQDGRSMVTKTDYRFLHTLNNMGPSPEPNLTVLYSSRLPENFKKFASLISVTTSSIQYENDDVMRPVWGDDYSICCCVSATQTGKEIQFFGARANLAKCLLYAINGGVDEKTKVQV
;
A
#
# COMPACT_ATOMS: atom_id res chain seq x y z
N TYR A 1 -5.18 20.00 -2.65
CA TYR A 1 -3.90 20.48 -3.18
C TYR A 1 -2.85 20.58 -2.06
N ILE A 2 -1.57 20.56 -2.43
CA ILE A 2 -0.47 20.80 -1.49
C ILE A 2 -0.49 22.27 -1.08
N ASP A 3 -0.63 23.14 -2.05
CA ASP A 3 -0.78 24.59 -1.86
C ASP A 3 -1.80 25.14 -2.86
N GLU A 4 -2.89 25.68 -2.35
CA GLU A 4 -3.96 26.23 -3.19
C GLU A 4 -3.48 27.38 -4.10
N SER A 5 -2.48 28.15 -3.66
CA SER A 5 -1.92 29.24 -4.45
C SER A 5 -1.06 28.76 -5.63
N MET A 6 -0.60 27.52 -5.59
CA MET A 6 0.25 26.89 -6.61
C MET A 6 -0.40 25.66 -7.25
N LYS A 7 -1.71 25.50 -7.12
CA LYS A 7 -2.44 24.32 -7.60
C LYS A 7 -2.22 24.01 -9.09
N ASP A 8 -2.02 25.03 -9.89
CA ASP A 8 -1.80 24.88 -11.35
C ASP A 8 -0.42 24.27 -11.69
N LEU A 9 0.50 24.20 -10.71
CA LEU A 9 1.78 23.53 -10.86
C LEU A 9 1.72 22.05 -10.44
N GLU A 10 0.65 21.64 -9.75
CA GLU A 10 0.50 20.29 -9.25
C GLU A 10 0.12 19.33 -10.37
N GLN A 11 1.05 18.48 -10.82
CA GLN A 11 0.79 17.52 -11.89
C GLN A 11 -0.06 16.32 -11.44
N VAL A 12 0.02 15.93 -10.16
CA VAL A 12 -0.83 14.89 -9.57
C VAL A 12 -1.50 15.46 -8.33
N VAL A 13 -2.82 15.54 -8.34
CA VAL A 13 -3.62 16.15 -7.26
C VAL A 13 -4.27 15.11 -6.36
N GLY A 14 -4.71 15.55 -5.19
CA GLY A 14 -5.37 14.71 -4.19
C GLY A 14 -4.52 14.52 -2.93
N LEU A 15 -5.17 14.54 -1.78
CA LEU A 15 -4.55 14.34 -0.47
C LEU A 15 -5.29 13.25 0.30
N GLN A 16 -4.57 12.52 1.14
CA GLN A 16 -5.17 11.54 2.05
C GLN A 16 -6.11 12.21 3.08
N THR A 17 -5.76 13.40 3.52
CA THR A 17 -6.51 14.21 4.49
C THR A 17 -6.78 15.60 3.92
N ASP A 18 -7.38 16.46 4.70
CA ASP A 18 -7.71 17.85 4.33
C ASP A 18 -6.50 18.80 4.26
N LYS A 19 -5.33 18.35 4.73
CA LYS A 19 -4.08 19.14 4.71
C LYS A 19 -2.87 18.27 4.38
N PRO A 20 -1.85 18.86 3.72
CA PRO A 20 -0.59 18.17 3.48
C PRO A 20 0.05 17.67 4.77
N LEU A 21 0.58 16.44 4.74
CA LEU A 21 1.28 15.78 5.85
C LEU A 21 0.44 15.60 7.14
N LYS A 22 -0.83 15.97 7.13
CA LYS A 22 -1.73 15.68 8.25
C LYS A 22 -1.96 14.19 8.36
N ARG A 23 -1.81 13.67 9.58
CA ARG A 23 -1.90 12.24 9.84
C ARG A 23 -3.35 11.77 9.89
N ALA A 24 -3.64 10.67 9.20
CA ALA A 24 -4.96 10.04 9.26
C ALA A 24 -5.12 9.19 10.51
N PHE A 25 -6.28 9.28 11.17
CA PHE A 25 -6.69 8.41 12.25
C PHE A 25 -7.54 7.27 11.71
N MET A 26 -7.12 6.03 11.99
CA MET A 26 -7.79 4.83 11.46
C MET A 26 -8.13 3.86 12.60
N PRO A 27 -9.32 3.92 13.17
CA PRO A 27 -9.71 3.13 14.34
C PRO A 27 -9.97 1.64 14.04
N TYR A 28 -10.17 1.28 12.78
CA TYR A 28 -10.51 -0.09 12.37
C TYR A 28 -9.48 -1.15 12.78
N GLY A 29 -8.21 -0.78 12.88
CA GLY A 29 -7.15 -1.67 13.31
C GLY A 29 -7.19 -1.95 14.80
N GLY A 30 -7.30 -0.89 15.59
CA GLY A 30 -7.33 -0.97 17.04
C GLY A 30 -7.71 0.36 17.67
N ILE A 31 -8.89 0.43 18.27
CA ILE A 31 -9.42 1.69 18.83
C ILE A 31 -8.51 2.25 19.93
N LYS A 32 -7.98 1.41 20.82
CA LYS A 32 -7.09 1.85 21.91
C LYS A 32 -5.81 2.50 21.39
N MET A 33 -5.24 1.97 20.31
CA MET A 33 -4.04 2.53 19.70
C MET A 33 -4.35 3.84 18.98
N ALA A 34 -5.48 3.91 18.28
CA ALA A 34 -5.93 5.13 17.62
C ALA A 34 -6.17 6.25 18.65
N GLU A 35 -6.81 5.95 19.77
CA GLU A 35 -7.05 6.89 20.86
C GLU A 35 -5.73 7.34 21.53
N GLN A 36 -4.81 6.41 21.77
CA GLN A 36 -3.49 6.74 22.31
C GLN A 36 -2.70 7.64 21.33
N ALA A 37 -2.76 7.36 20.05
CA ALA A 37 -2.15 8.21 19.04
C ALA A 37 -2.80 9.60 19.01
N CYS A 38 -4.13 9.68 19.10
CA CYS A 38 -4.88 10.92 19.19
C CYS A 38 -4.37 11.79 20.36
N THR A 39 -4.35 11.24 21.56
CA THR A 39 -3.84 11.92 22.77
C THR A 39 -2.37 12.33 22.62
N THR A 40 -1.54 11.48 22.02
CA THR A 40 -0.11 11.77 21.81
C THR A 40 0.11 13.01 20.93
N TYR A 41 -0.76 13.21 19.94
CA TYR A 41 -0.72 14.39 19.05
C TYR A 41 -1.53 15.58 19.56
N GLY A 42 -1.99 15.56 20.81
CA GLY A 42 -2.69 16.68 21.45
C GLY A 42 -4.16 16.82 21.09
N TYR A 43 -4.79 15.74 20.61
CA TYR A 43 -6.20 15.70 20.30
C TYR A 43 -6.97 14.86 21.33
N GLU A 44 -8.21 15.20 21.58
CA GLU A 44 -9.08 14.38 22.40
C GLU A 44 -9.72 13.27 21.56
N PRO A 45 -9.69 12.00 22.04
CA PRO A 45 -10.41 10.91 21.40
C PRO A 45 -11.91 11.17 21.37
N SER A 46 -12.56 10.84 20.26
CA SER A 46 -14.00 10.99 20.12
C SER A 46 -14.77 9.94 20.92
N PRO A 47 -15.63 10.33 21.90
CA PRO A 47 -16.45 9.38 22.65
C PRO A 47 -17.38 8.56 21.74
N LYS A 48 -17.87 9.16 20.65
CA LYS A 48 -18.72 8.47 19.68
C LYS A 48 -17.95 7.38 18.92
N LEU A 49 -16.71 7.65 18.50
CA LEU A 49 -15.86 6.62 17.86
C LEU A 49 -15.52 5.52 18.86
N HIS A 50 -15.21 5.86 20.10
CA HIS A 50 -14.98 4.87 21.16
C HIS A 50 -16.19 3.95 21.31
N GLU A 51 -17.39 4.49 21.43
CA GLU A 51 -18.62 3.69 21.54
C GLU A 51 -18.82 2.79 20.32
N ILE A 52 -18.67 3.32 19.09
CA ILE A 52 -18.84 2.55 17.86
C ILE A 52 -17.89 1.35 17.83
N PHE A 53 -16.60 1.57 18.11
CA PHE A 53 -15.57 0.55 17.99
C PHE A 53 -15.38 -0.34 19.23
N THR A 54 -16.10 -0.09 20.29
CA THR A 54 -16.13 -0.98 21.49
C THR A 54 -17.44 -1.72 21.64
N LYS A 55 -18.54 -1.15 21.17
CA LYS A 55 -19.89 -1.71 21.36
C LYS A 55 -20.48 -2.33 20.10
N TYR A 56 -20.31 -1.69 18.96
CA TYR A 56 -20.97 -2.10 17.70
C TYR A 56 -20.03 -2.70 16.66
N HIS A 57 -18.77 -2.32 16.69
CA HIS A 57 -17.73 -2.84 15.80
C HIS A 57 -16.63 -3.55 16.58
N LYS A 58 -16.18 -4.68 16.03
CA LYS A 58 -14.97 -5.34 16.49
C LYS A 58 -13.80 -4.85 15.61
N THR A 59 -12.78 -4.30 16.25
CA THR A 59 -11.55 -3.93 15.53
C THR A 59 -10.78 -5.18 15.09
N HIS A 60 -9.91 -5.04 14.10
CA HIS A 60 -9.06 -6.14 13.65
C HIS A 60 -8.25 -6.74 14.80
N ASN A 61 -7.60 -5.91 15.60
CA ASN A 61 -6.81 -6.38 16.75
C ASN A 61 -7.63 -7.20 17.73
N GLN A 62 -8.81 -6.73 18.07
CA GLN A 62 -9.68 -7.47 18.95
C GLN A 62 -10.08 -8.81 18.34
N GLY A 63 -10.42 -8.83 17.06
CA GLY A 63 -10.76 -10.07 16.35
C GLY A 63 -9.62 -11.08 16.39
N VAL A 64 -8.37 -10.64 16.17
CA VAL A 64 -7.19 -11.51 16.25
C VAL A 64 -6.95 -12.01 17.68
N PHE A 65 -7.02 -11.13 18.70
CA PHE A 65 -6.80 -11.52 20.08
C PHE A 65 -7.90 -12.44 20.64
N ASP A 66 -9.12 -12.31 20.14
CA ASP A 66 -10.24 -13.18 20.55
C ASP A 66 -10.05 -14.63 20.08
N VAL A 67 -9.37 -14.86 18.96
CA VAL A 67 -9.08 -16.22 18.46
C VAL A 67 -7.79 -16.81 19.03
N TYR A 68 -6.99 -16.03 19.74
CA TYR A 68 -5.79 -16.55 20.40
C TYR A 68 -6.15 -17.51 21.53
N THR A 69 -5.59 -18.72 21.50
CA THR A 69 -5.72 -19.68 22.60
C THR A 69 -4.97 -19.18 23.86
N PRO A 70 -5.23 -19.75 25.05
CA PRO A 70 -4.46 -19.45 26.24
C PRO A 70 -2.96 -19.63 26.05
N GLU A 71 -2.55 -20.68 25.32
CA GLU A 71 -1.14 -20.98 25.01
C GLU A 71 -0.53 -19.91 24.10
N MET A 72 -1.26 -19.45 23.08
CA MET A 72 -0.81 -18.35 22.21
C MET A 72 -0.68 -17.03 23.00
N LYS A 73 -1.62 -16.75 23.91
CA LYS A 73 -1.55 -15.58 24.78
C LYS A 73 -0.34 -15.67 25.72
N LYS A 74 -0.07 -16.86 26.29
CA LYS A 74 1.11 -17.13 27.11
C LYS A 74 2.41 -16.96 26.30
N ALA A 75 2.46 -17.52 25.09
CA ALA A 75 3.61 -17.37 24.19
C ALA A 75 3.89 -15.91 23.84
N ARG A 76 2.84 -15.10 23.62
CA ARG A 76 2.95 -13.67 23.38
C ARG A 76 3.43 -12.91 24.62
N HIS A 77 2.88 -13.22 25.79
CA HIS A 77 3.32 -12.61 27.05
C HIS A 77 4.81 -12.83 27.28
N ASN A 78 5.28 -14.03 27.01
CA ASN A 78 6.67 -14.45 27.17
C ASN A 78 7.58 -14.09 25.98
N LYS A 79 7.10 -13.28 25.04
CA LYS A 79 7.87 -12.79 23.88
C LYS A 79 8.36 -13.86 22.90
N ILE A 80 7.83 -15.07 22.96
CA ILE A 80 8.07 -16.13 21.98
C ILE A 80 7.39 -15.75 20.66
N ILE A 81 6.13 -15.32 20.75
CA ILE A 81 5.40 -14.70 19.66
C ILE A 81 5.40 -13.19 19.87
N THR A 82 5.89 -12.46 18.87
CA THR A 82 5.76 -11.02 18.82
C THR A 82 4.82 -10.71 17.70
N GLY A 83 3.78 -10.02 17.98
CA GLY A 83 2.79 -9.84 16.96
C GLY A 83 2.53 -8.44 16.61
N LEU A 84 1.97 -8.30 15.44
CA LEU A 84 1.60 -7.05 14.87
C LEU A 84 0.09 -6.95 14.55
N PRO A 85 -0.81 -7.77 15.12
CA PRO A 85 -2.21 -7.51 14.88
C PRO A 85 -2.59 -6.12 15.38
N ASP A 86 -1.88 -5.64 16.39
CA ASP A 86 -2.05 -4.36 17.05
C ASP A 86 -1.54 -3.14 16.26
N THR A 87 -0.92 -3.34 15.10
CA THR A 87 -0.31 -2.22 14.39
C THR A 87 -0.85 -2.04 12.97
N TYR A 88 -1.15 -3.12 12.31
CA TYR A 88 -1.48 -3.10 10.88
C TYR A 88 -2.97 -3.24 10.57
N GLY A 89 -3.77 -3.46 11.54
CA GLY A 89 -5.21 -3.42 11.44
C GLY A 89 -5.90 -4.38 10.50
N ARG A 90 -5.58 -4.43 9.26
CA ARG A 90 -6.22 -5.25 8.25
C ARG A 90 -5.22 -6.10 7.49
N GLY A 91 -5.71 -7.02 6.68
CA GLY A 91 -4.89 -7.70 5.71
C GLY A 91 -4.25 -6.71 4.74
N ARG A 92 -3.07 -7.05 4.25
CA ARG A 92 -2.35 -6.27 3.26
C ARG A 92 -2.77 -6.70 1.88
N ILE A 93 -3.02 -5.74 1.03
CA ILE A 93 -3.30 -5.95 -0.39
C ILE A 93 -2.41 -5.03 -1.21
N VAL A 94 -2.09 -5.46 -2.41
CA VAL A 94 -1.60 -4.59 -3.47
C VAL A 94 -2.72 -4.49 -4.49
N GLY A 95 -3.42 -3.37 -4.49
CA GLY A 95 -4.54 -3.15 -5.42
C GLY A 95 -4.05 -3.02 -6.86
N ASP A 96 -4.83 -3.50 -7.80
CA ASP A 96 -4.56 -3.21 -9.21
C ASP A 96 -5.13 -1.84 -9.60
N TYR A 97 -4.44 -0.79 -9.19
CA TYR A 97 -4.83 0.61 -9.42
C TYR A 97 -4.80 1.00 -10.91
N ARG A 98 -4.08 0.24 -11.74
CA ARG A 98 -4.03 0.42 -13.21
C ARG A 98 -5.40 0.29 -13.84
N ARG A 99 -6.30 -0.48 -13.23
CA ARG A 99 -7.65 -0.71 -13.74
C ARG A 99 -8.47 0.57 -13.88
N VAL A 100 -8.26 1.55 -13.01
CA VAL A 100 -8.96 2.84 -13.09
C VAL A 100 -8.58 3.55 -14.38
N ALA A 101 -7.30 3.60 -14.72
CA ALA A 101 -6.83 4.22 -15.96
C ALA A 101 -7.18 3.41 -17.22
N LEU A 102 -7.16 2.07 -17.12
CA LEU A 102 -7.45 1.20 -18.26
C LEU A 102 -8.93 1.18 -18.66
N TYR A 103 -9.83 1.21 -17.69
CA TYR A 103 -11.24 0.92 -17.93
C TYR A 103 -12.17 2.10 -17.62
N GLY A 104 -11.75 3.03 -16.78
CA GLY A 104 -12.64 4.04 -16.21
C GLY A 104 -13.60 3.46 -15.16
N ILE A 105 -14.16 4.35 -14.34
CA ILE A 105 -15.00 3.94 -13.22
C ILE A 105 -16.35 3.38 -13.64
N ASP A 106 -16.93 3.88 -14.71
CA ASP A 106 -18.25 3.42 -15.14
C ASP A 106 -18.22 1.94 -15.54
N PHE A 107 -17.20 1.50 -16.26
CA PHE A 107 -17.01 0.09 -16.55
C PHE A 107 -16.79 -0.74 -15.29
N LEU A 108 -16.02 -0.24 -14.32
CA LEU A 108 -15.79 -0.96 -13.06
C LEU A 108 -17.07 -1.10 -12.24
N ILE A 109 -17.95 -0.09 -12.22
CA ILE A 109 -19.26 -0.16 -11.60
C ILE A 109 -20.14 -1.20 -12.31
N GLU A 110 -20.20 -1.16 -13.64
CA GLU A 110 -20.97 -2.13 -14.43
C GLU A 110 -20.54 -3.57 -14.14
N ARG A 111 -19.22 -3.83 -14.08
CA ARG A 111 -18.69 -5.15 -13.73
C ARG A 111 -19.09 -5.59 -12.32
N LYS A 112 -19.09 -4.70 -11.33
CA LYS A 112 -19.52 -5.01 -9.97
C LYS A 112 -21.04 -5.24 -9.87
N GLN A 113 -21.82 -4.51 -10.66
CA GLN A 113 -23.25 -4.75 -10.77
C GLN A 113 -23.54 -6.13 -11.39
N TYR A 114 -22.81 -6.50 -12.45
CA TYR A 114 -22.90 -7.81 -13.04
C TYR A 114 -22.55 -8.93 -12.03
N ASP A 115 -21.46 -8.76 -11.26
CA ASP A 115 -21.05 -9.71 -10.22
C ASP A 115 -22.13 -9.82 -9.12
N PHE A 116 -22.74 -8.71 -8.71
CA PHE A 116 -23.82 -8.68 -7.75
C PHE A 116 -25.04 -9.49 -8.25
N GLU A 117 -25.48 -9.24 -9.47
CA GLU A 117 -26.64 -9.94 -10.04
C GLU A 117 -26.36 -11.43 -10.24
N ARG A 118 -25.17 -11.79 -10.69
CA ARG A 118 -24.84 -13.16 -11.04
C ARG A 118 -24.52 -14.04 -9.83
N TYR A 119 -23.78 -13.53 -8.86
CA TYR A 119 -23.19 -14.34 -7.79
C TYR A 119 -23.80 -14.10 -6.41
N ALA A 120 -24.36 -12.94 -6.15
CA ALA A 120 -24.78 -12.54 -4.83
C ALA A 120 -26.29 -12.48 -4.64
N ARG A 121 -27.05 -12.14 -5.68
CA ARG A 121 -28.47 -11.74 -5.57
C ARG A 121 -29.37 -12.82 -4.99
N HIS A 122 -29.18 -14.08 -5.37
CA HIS A 122 -30.10 -15.17 -5.10
C HIS A 122 -29.66 -16.10 -3.96
N GLY A 123 -28.46 -15.93 -3.47
CA GLY A 123 -27.96 -16.73 -2.35
C GLY A 123 -28.60 -16.32 -1.02
N MET A 124 -28.83 -17.29 -0.14
CA MET A 124 -29.49 -17.08 1.17
C MET A 124 -28.64 -17.56 2.36
N LYS A 125 -27.37 -17.89 2.13
CA LYS A 125 -26.41 -18.25 3.18
C LYS A 125 -25.77 -16.97 3.73
N GLY A 126 -25.18 -17.04 4.93
CA GLY A 126 -24.48 -15.92 5.54
C GLY A 126 -23.35 -15.35 4.68
N GLU A 127 -22.67 -16.21 3.91
CA GLU A 127 -21.62 -15.81 2.97
C GLU A 127 -22.18 -15.00 1.79
N ASP A 128 -23.37 -15.36 1.30
CA ASP A 128 -24.04 -14.64 0.20
C ASP A 128 -24.46 -13.24 0.64
N PHE A 129 -24.89 -13.09 1.90
CA PHE A 129 -25.23 -11.77 2.46
C PHE A 129 -23.98 -10.90 2.57
N ARG A 130 -22.86 -11.45 3.05
CA ARG A 130 -21.58 -10.71 3.13
C ARG A 130 -21.08 -10.30 1.75
N LEU A 131 -21.17 -11.19 0.76
CA LEU A 131 -20.79 -10.86 -0.61
C LEU A 131 -21.65 -9.74 -1.20
N ARG A 132 -22.95 -9.75 -0.90
CA ARG A 132 -23.85 -8.64 -1.32
C ARG A 132 -23.48 -7.31 -0.69
N GLU A 133 -23.22 -7.29 0.60
CA GLU A 133 -22.78 -6.10 1.33
C GLU A 133 -21.46 -5.59 0.73
N GLU A 134 -20.49 -6.47 0.54
CA GLU A 134 -19.19 -6.11 -0.02
C GLU A 134 -19.31 -5.53 -1.43
N LEU A 135 -20.06 -6.16 -2.33
CA LEU A 135 -20.26 -5.66 -3.69
C LEU A 135 -21.01 -4.33 -3.71
N ALA A 136 -22.04 -4.16 -2.85
CA ALA A 136 -22.76 -2.91 -2.71
C ALA A 136 -21.83 -1.78 -2.20
N ASP A 137 -20.99 -2.06 -1.22
CA ASP A 137 -20.01 -1.11 -0.70
C ASP A 137 -18.94 -0.76 -1.75
N GLN A 138 -18.48 -1.72 -2.54
CA GLN A 138 -17.54 -1.46 -3.64
C GLN A 138 -18.18 -0.55 -4.71
N ILE A 139 -19.42 -0.79 -5.09
CA ILE A 139 -20.15 0.06 -6.05
C ILE A 139 -20.32 1.48 -5.50
N LYS A 140 -20.66 1.60 -4.23
CA LYS A 140 -20.76 2.89 -3.54
C LYS A 140 -19.42 3.63 -3.53
N ALA A 141 -18.36 2.96 -3.12
CA ALA A 141 -17.02 3.54 -3.08
C ALA A 141 -16.52 4.01 -4.46
N LEU A 142 -16.83 3.27 -5.53
CA LEU A 142 -16.51 3.68 -6.90
C LEU A 142 -17.27 4.96 -7.30
N LYS A 143 -18.54 5.10 -6.91
CA LYS A 143 -19.32 6.35 -7.13
C LYS A 143 -18.73 7.52 -6.35
N GLU A 144 -18.42 7.32 -5.08
CA GLU A 144 -17.76 8.33 -4.24
C GLU A 144 -16.39 8.75 -4.79
N MET A 145 -15.66 7.82 -5.41
CA MET A 145 -14.39 8.12 -6.08
C MET A 145 -14.59 9.02 -7.31
N LYS A 146 -15.67 8.86 -8.07
CA LYS A 146 -16.02 9.80 -9.15
C LYS A 146 -16.31 11.20 -8.61
N GLU A 147 -17.06 11.30 -7.52
CA GLU A 147 -17.35 12.58 -6.86
C GLU A 147 -16.08 13.25 -6.36
N MET A 148 -15.19 12.49 -5.75
CA MET A 148 -13.87 12.98 -5.30
C MET A 148 -13.05 13.51 -6.48
N ALA A 149 -12.97 12.76 -7.59
CA ALA A 149 -12.22 13.20 -8.77
C ALA A 149 -12.82 14.46 -9.41
N ALA A 150 -14.15 14.54 -9.48
CA ALA A 150 -14.87 15.71 -9.98
C ALA A 150 -14.60 16.96 -9.15
N ALA A 151 -14.43 16.84 -7.84
CA ALA A 151 -14.05 17.95 -6.96
C ALA A 151 -12.65 18.53 -7.29
N TYR A 152 -11.78 17.72 -7.92
CA TYR A 152 -10.49 18.17 -8.46
C TYR A 152 -10.55 18.57 -9.93
N GLY A 153 -11.73 18.54 -10.55
CA GLY A 153 -11.92 18.89 -11.96
C GLY A 153 -11.67 17.77 -12.97
N PHE A 154 -11.62 16.51 -12.52
CA PHE A 154 -11.39 15.35 -13.37
C PHE A 154 -12.62 14.46 -13.54
N ASP A 155 -12.85 14.01 -14.75
CA ASP A 155 -13.85 12.97 -15.06
C ASP A 155 -13.15 11.62 -15.29
N ILE A 156 -13.19 10.76 -14.29
CA ILE A 156 -12.61 9.41 -14.32
C ILE A 156 -13.62 8.34 -14.78
N SER A 157 -14.75 8.72 -15.33
CA SER A 157 -15.77 7.79 -15.84
C SER A 157 -15.25 6.90 -16.96
N GLN A 158 -14.36 7.45 -17.81
CA GLN A 158 -13.80 6.81 -18.98
C GLN A 158 -12.31 6.47 -18.81
N PRO A 159 -11.76 5.56 -19.63
CA PRO A 159 -10.33 5.27 -19.66
C PRO A 159 -9.47 6.51 -19.86
N ALA A 160 -8.28 6.49 -19.28
CA ALA A 160 -7.30 7.56 -19.42
C ALA A 160 -6.83 7.71 -20.88
N LYS A 161 -6.72 8.95 -21.36
CA LYS A 161 -6.39 9.26 -22.76
C LYS A 161 -4.92 9.59 -22.96
N ASN A 162 -4.23 10.03 -21.93
CA ASN A 162 -2.83 10.50 -21.99
C ASN A 162 -2.07 10.13 -20.71
N ALA A 163 -0.77 10.43 -20.68
CA ALA A 163 0.11 10.10 -19.57
C ALA A 163 -0.31 10.76 -18.24
N HIS A 164 -0.72 12.03 -18.31
CA HIS A 164 -1.18 12.77 -17.14
C HIS A 164 -2.44 12.14 -16.53
N GLU A 165 -3.44 11.87 -17.36
CA GLU A 165 -4.65 11.18 -16.92
C GLU A 165 -4.35 9.78 -16.38
N ALA A 166 -3.48 9.00 -17.03
CA ALA A 166 -3.12 7.65 -16.56
C ALA A 166 -2.50 7.68 -15.17
N ALA A 167 -1.58 8.61 -14.93
CA ALA A 167 -0.96 8.81 -13.62
C ALA A 167 -1.99 9.27 -12.58
N GLN A 168 -2.84 10.23 -12.92
CA GLN A 168 -3.86 10.77 -12.03
C GLN A 168 -4.95 9.74 -11.68
N TRP A 169 -5.48 8.98 -12.68
CA TRP A 169 -6.48 7.93 -12.44
C TRP A 169 -5.94 6.81 -11.54
N LEU A 170 -4.71 6.38 -11.80
CA LEU A 170 -4.02 5.41 -10.97
C LEU A 170 -3.87 5.92 -9.53
N TYR A 171 -3.44 7.18 -9.37
CA TYR A 171 -3.28 7.78 -8.06
C TYR A 171 -4.61 7.93 -7.31
N PHE A 172 -5.70 8.28 -7.98
CA PHE A 172 -7.03 8.32 -7.35
C PHE A 172 -7.45 6.93 -6.84
N GLY A 173 -7.18 5.88 -7.61
CA GLY A 173 -7.41 4.49 -7.16
C GLY A 173 -6.59 4.15 -5.91
N TYR A 174 -5.32 4.50 -5.89
CA TYR A 174 -4.46 4.36 -4.72
C TYR A 174 -4.98 5.18 -3.52
N LEU A 175 -5.33 6.45 -3.76
CA LEU A 175 -5.84 7.35 -2.73
C LEU A 175 -7.12 6.82 -2.09
N ALA A 176 -8.06 6.30 -2.87
CA ALA A 176 -9.26 5.68 -2.35
C ALA A 176 -8.93 4.47 -1.45
N ALA A 177 -7.99 3.61 -1.86
CA ALA A 177 -7.56 2.47 -1.06
C ALA A 177 -6.93 2.88 0.28
N ILE A 178 -6.04 3.87 0.30
CA ILE A 178 -5.37 4.30 1.54
C ILE A 178 -6.32 4.99 2.52
N LYS A 179 -7.46 5.52 2.07
CA LYS A 179 -8.48 6.06 2.95
C LYS A 179 -9.21 4.98 3.77
N THR A 180 -9.15 3.74 3.35
CA THR A 180 -9.78 2.60 4.04
C THR A 180 -8.79 1.70 4.75
N GLN A 181 -7.51 1.78 4.41
CA GLN A 181 -6.44 1.01 5.04
C GLN A 181 -6.04 1.58 6.40
N ASN A 182 -5.43 0.76 7.23
CA ASN A 182 -5.09 1.11 8.60
C ASN A 182 -3.58 1.20 8.84
N GLY A 183 -2.88 1.92 8.00
CA GLY A 183 -1.58 2.44 8.35
C GLY A 183 -0.36 1.80 7.70
N ALA A 184 -0.39 0.55 7.27
CA ALA A 184 0.72 -0.11 6.56
C ALA A 184 0.20 -1.42 5.98
N ALA A 185 0.80 -1.91 5.07
CA ALA A 185 1.59 -1.69 3.94
C ALA A 185 0.72 -1.16 2.78
N MET A 186 1.04 0.03 2.34
CA MET A 186 0.24 0.74 1.33
C MET A 186 0.93 0.61 -0.03
N SER A 187 1.24 -0.63 -0.42
CA SER A 187 2.01 -0.93 -1.61
C SER A 187 1.28 -0.50 -2.89
N VAL A 188 2.07 0.00 -3.83
CA VAL A 188 1.59 0.55 -5.11
C VAL A 188 1.64 -0.50 -6.23
N GLY A 189 2.62 -1.38 -6.17
CA GLY A 189 2.85 -2.39 -7.18
C GLY A 189 3.75 -1.94 -8.32
N ARG A 190 3.84 -2.77 -9.36
CA ARG A 190 4.62 -2.48 -10.56
C ARG A 190 3.79 -1.65 -11.54
N ILE A 191 3.99 -0.34 -11.52
CA ILE A 191 3.23 0.61 -12.33
C ILE A 191 4.08 1.27 -13.44
N SER A 192 5.40 1.10 -13.41
CA SER A 192 6.31 1.77 -14.34
C SER A 192 6.05 1.38 -15.80
N THR A 193 6.03 0.09 -16.09
CA THR A 193 5.78 -0.43 -17.44
C THR A 193 4.39 -0.03 -17.96
N PHE A 194 3.39 -0.01 -17.07
CA PHE A 194 2.05 0.43 -17.41
C PHE A 194 2.03 1.91 -17.79
N LEU A 195 2.60 2.79 -16.99
CA LEU A 195 2.65 4.23 -17.26
C LEU A 195 3.47 4.55 -18.51
N ASP A 196 4.51 3.77 -18.78
CA ASP A 196 5.36 3.95 -19.94
C ASP A 196 4.58 3.80 -21.28
N ILE A 197 3.51 3.00 -21.32
CA ILE A 197 2.65 2.86 -22.49
C ILE A 197 2.08 4.23 -22.91
N TYR A 198 1.61 4.99 -21.94
CA TYR A 198 1.04 6.33 -22.19
C TYR A 198 2.15 7.37 -22.42
N ILE A 199 3.18 7.35 -21.59
CA ILE A 199 4.29 8.31 -21.66
C ILE A 199 5.03 8.18 -23.00
N ASP A 200 5.43 6.96 -23.40
CA ASP A 200 6.14 6.74 -24.67
C ASP A 200 5.30 7.14 -25.87
N ARG A 201 3.99 6.85 -25.85
CA ARG A 201 3.07 7.27 -26.89
C ARG A 201 2.98 8.80 -26.99
N ASP A 202 2.83 9.49 -25.87
CA ASP A 202 2.64 10.94 -25.83
C ASP A 202 3.95 11.68 -26.18
N LEU A 203 5.10 11.12 -25.79
CA LEU A 203 6.42 11.59 -26.24
C LEU A 203 6.57 11.46 -27.77
N LYS A 204 6.21 10.31 -28.34
CA LYS A 204 6.27 10.07 -29.79
C LYS A 204 5.33 10.99 -30.59
N ASN A 205 4.19 11.30 -30.00
CA ASN A 205 3.22 12.23 -30.61
C ASN A 205 3.60 13.71 -30.42
N GLY A 206 4.63 14.01 -29.63
CA GLY A 206 5.05 15.38 -29.33
C GLY A 206 4.09 16.15 -28.41
N THR A 207 3.16 15.45 -27.74
CA THR A 207 2.22 16.02 -26.77
C THR A 207 2.76 16.05 -25.36
N LEU A 208 3.93 15.45 -25.12
CA LEU A 208 4.65 15.42 -23.86
C LEU A 208 6.16 15.56 -24.15
N THR A 209 6.89 16.23 -23.29
CA THR A 209 8.36 16.29 -23.32
C THR A 209 8.95 15.35 -22.28
N GLU A 210 10.23 14.99 -22.42
CA GLU A 210 10.94 14.16 -21.41
C GLU A 210 10.97 14.81 -20.03
N LYS A 211 11.05 16.16 -19.97
CA LYS A 211 10.99 16.91 -18.71
C LYS A 211 9.63 16.78 -18.04
N GLU A 212 8.55 16.99 -18.78
CA GLU A 212 7.18 16.85 -18.26
C GLU A 212 6.89 15.41 -17.83
N ALA A 213 7.38 14.42 -18.59
CA ALA A 213 7.26 13.01 -18.23
C ALA A 213 7.93 12.72 -16.89
N GLN A 214 9.13 13.24 -16.64
CA GLN A 214 9.80 13.11 -15.35
C GLN A 214 9.04 13.85 -14.25
N GLU A 215 8.52 15.05 -14.52
CA GLU A 215 7.77 15.85 -13.57
C GLU A 215 6.48 15.15 -13.09
N ILE A 216 5.74 14.51 -13.98
CA ILE A 216 4.57 13.68 -13.62
C ILE A 216 4.97 12.58 -12.62
N ILE A 217 6.08 11.88 -12.89
CA ILE A 217 6.57 10.81 -12.02
C ILE A 217 7.07 11.36 -10.68
N ASP A 218 7.79 12.47 -10.67
CA ASP A 218 8.25 13.13 -9.44
C ASP A 218 7.06 13.55 -8.56
N HIS A 219 6.02 14.15 -9.15
CA HIS A 219 4.81 14.53 -8.42
C HIS A 219 4.08 13.31 -7.84
N MET A 220 3.98 12.21 -8.60
CA MET A 220 3.39 10.97 -8.10
C MET A 220 4.17 10.43 -6.89
N VAL A 221 5.50 10.39 -6.97
CA VAL A 221 6.35 9.95 -5.84
C VAL A 221 6.23 10.90 -4.65
N MET A 222 6.14 12.21 -4.89
CA MET A 222 5.88 13.20 -3.84
C MET A 222 4.57 12.88 -3.10
N LYS A 223 3.50 12.55 -3.84
CA LYS A 223 2.21 12.19 -3.24
C LYS A 223 2.30 10.91 -2.40
N PHE A 224 3.05 9.90 -2.82
CA PHE A 224 3.28 8.71 -2.00
C PHE A 224 4.04 9.03 -0.71
N ARG A 225 5.02 9.94 -0.74
CA ARG A 225 5.75 10.42 0.45
C ARG A 225 4.86 11.16 1.45
N MET A 226 3.75 11.73 1.00
CA MET A 226 2.83 12.51 1.84
C MET A 226 1.82 11.66 2.61
N VAL A 227 1.68 10.38 2.29
CA VAL A 227 0.78 9.47 3.01
C VAL A 227 1.29 9.23 4.42
N LYS A 228 0.50 9.63 5.43
CA LYS A 228 0.87 9.52 6.84
C LYS A 228 -0.31 9.06 7.69
N PHE A 229 -0.01 8.19 8.66
CA PHE A 229 -0.98 7.73 9.65
C PHE A 229 -0.55 8.15 11.06
N ALA A 230 -1.52 8.43 11.90
CA ALA A 230 -1.27 8.68 13.32
C ALA A 230 -0.93 7.34 14.00
N ARG A 231 0.26 7.28 14.61
CA ARG A 231 0.78 6.10 15.29
C ARG A 231 1.33 6.45 16.64
N ILE A 232 1.33 5.49 17.56
CA ILE A 232 1.90 5.68 18.89
C ILE A 232 3.43 5.77 18.83
N PRO A 233 4.06 6.52 19.75
CA PRO A 233 5.52 6.71 19.75
C PRO A 233 6.32 5.41 19.80
N SER A 234 5.87 4.41 20.54
CA SER A 234 6.54 3.10 20.60
C SER A 234 6.61 2.39 19.26
N TYR A 235 5.61 2.58 18.39
CA TYR A 235 5.66 2.07 17.02
C TYR A 235 6.71 2.81 16.19
N ASN A 236 6.71 4.13 16.26
CA ASN A 236 7.69 4.95 15.53
C ASN A 236 9.12 4.64 15.98
N GLN A 237 9.33 4.37 17.27
CA GLN A 237 10.62 3.95 17.81
C GLN A 237 11.04 2.58 17.27
N LEU A 238 10.11 1.61 17.20
CA LEU A 238 10.39 0.26 16.71
C LEU A 238 10.85 0.25 15.24
N PHE A 239 10.30 1.15 14.43
CA PHE A 239 10.58 1.22 13.00
C PHE A 239 11.46 2.40 12.59
N SER A 240 12.09 3.09 13.55
CA SER A 240 12.94 4.26 13.31
C SER A 240 12.25 5.36 12.49
N GLY A 241 10.97 5.57 12.77
CA GLY A 241 10.10 6.52 12.07
C GLY A 241 8.68 5.99 11.89
N ASP A 242 7.95 6.54 10.94
CA ASP A 242 6.59 6.12 10.64
C ASP A 242 6.39 5.68 9.17
N PRO A 243 7.08 4.65 8.71
CA PRO A 243 6.95 4.16 7.34
C PRO A 243 5.53 3.67 7.08
N THR A 244 5.04 3.93 5.87
CA THR A 244 3.77 3.40 5.38
C THR A 244 3.97 2.19 4.47
N TRP A 245 5.23 1.95 4.06
CA TRP A 245 5.61 0.96 3.06
C TRP A 245 4.74 1.05 1.80
N ALA A 246 4.77 2.21 1.17
CA ALA A 246 4.24 2.45 -0.16
C ALA A 246 5.20 1.82 -1.18
N THR A 247 5.27 0.49 -1.20
CA THR A 247 6.24 -0.24 -2.03
C THR A 247 5.86 -0.11 -3.50
N LEU A 248 6.85 0.24 -4.30
CA LEU A 248 6.75 0.42 -5.74
C LEU A 248 7.85 -0.38 -6.41
N GLU A 249 7.50 -1.24 -7.35
CA GLU A 249 8.45 -2.09 -8.05
C GLU A 249 8.80 -1.54 -9.42
N VAL A 250 10.07 -1.75 -9.78
CA VAL A 250 10.63 -1.48 -11.11
C VAL A 250 11.41 -2.69 -11.62
N GLY A 251 11.55 -2.83 -12.91
CA GLY A 251 12.24 -3.96 -13.53
C GLY A 251 11.39 -5.22 -13.60
N GLY A 252 12.03 -6.36 -13.38
CA GLY A 252 11.39 -7.68 -13.50
C GLY A 252 11.23 -8.16 -14.93
N LEU A 253 10.66 -9.37 -15.05
CA LEU A 253 10.42 -10.04 -16.32
C LEU A 253 8.93 -10.21 -16.57
N GLY A 254 8.54 -10.21 -17.83
CA GLY A 254 7.17 -10.51 -18.28
C GLY A 254 6.93 -12.00 -18.48
N GLN A 255 5.70 -12.33 -18.86
CA GLN A 255 5.23 -13.70 -19.07
C GLN A 255 6.07 -14.47 -20.12
N ASP A 256 6.52 -13.77 -21.15
CA ASP A 256 7.37 -14.32 -22.20
C ASP A 256 8.87 -14.32 -21.84
N GLY A 257 9.22 -13.94 -20.61
CA GLY A 257 10.58 -13.87 -20.09
C GLY A 257 11.39 -12.68 -20.59
N ARG A 258 10.80 -11.76 -21.34
CA ARG A 258 11.46 -10.50 -21.71
C ARG A 258 11.53 -9.55 -20.53
N SER A 259 12.53 -8.69 -20.54
CA SER A 259 12.63 -7.61 -19.55
C SER A 259 11.44 -6.67 -19.65
N MET A 260 10.88 -6.33 -18.49
CA MET A 260 9.83 -5.31 -18.36
C MET A 260 10.37 -3.91 -18.13
N VAL A 261 11.69 -3.75 -18.13
CA VAL A 261 12.34 -2.44 -17.97
C VAL A 261 11.98 -1.50 -19.12
N THR A 262 11.49 -0.32 -18.77
CA THR A 262 11.15 0.77 -19.68
C THR A 262 11.86 2.06 -19.24
N LYS A 263 11.75 3.12 -20.02
CA LYS A 263 12.28 4.44 -19.61
C LYS A 263 11.66 4.93 -18.30
N THR A 264 10.43 4.57 -18.01
CA THR A 264 9.74 4.98 -16.79
C THR A 264 10.29 4.31 -15.54
N ASP A 265 10.90 3.11 -15.65
CA ASP A 265 11.67 2.54 -14.54
C ASP A 265 12.87 3.44 -14.16
N TYR A 266 13.59 3.94 -15.17
CA TYR A 266 14.68 4.91 -14.92
C TYR A 266 14.14 6.21 -14.31
N ARG A 267 12.97 6.69 -14.74
CA ARG A 267 12.36 7.89 -14.17
C ARG A 267 12.03 7.73 -12.69
N PHE A 268 11.46 6.58 -12.30
CA PHE A 268 11.22 6.29 -10.88
C PHE A 268 12.49 6.25 -10.05
N LEU A 269 13.55 5.60 -10.55
CA LEU A 269 14.84 5.62 -9.87
C LEU A 269 15.45 7.03 -9.82
N HIS A 270 15.28 7.81 -10.89
CA HIS A 270 15.80 9.17 -10.97
C HIS A 270 15.13 10.15 -10.00
N THR A 271 13.91 9.86 -9.55
CA THR A 271 13.25 10.66 -8.51
C THR A 271 14.07 10.78 -7.23
N LEU A 272 14.90 9.77 -6.92
CA LEU A 272 15.79 9.82 -5.76
C LEU A 272 16.91 10.87 -5.91
N ASN A 273 17.32 11.16 -7.15
CA ASN A 273 18.23 12.28 -7.42
C ASN A 273 17.49 13.63 -7.34
N ASN A 274 16.28 13.73 -7.89
CA ASN A 274 15.54 14.98 -7.96
C ASN A 274 15.02 15.42 -6.59
N MET A 275 14.56 14.49 -5.76
CA MET A 275 13.90 14.77 -4.48
C MET A 275 14.68 14.28 -3.26
N GLY A 276 15.86 13.71 -3.47
CA GLY A 276 16.69 13.13 -2.40
C GLY A 276 16.19 11.77 -1.90
N PRO A 277 17.04 11.06 -1.13
CA PRO A 277 16.75 9.77 -0.55
C PRO A 277 15.54 9.81 0.38
N SER A 278 14.76 8.75 0.39
CA SER A 278 13.58 8.64 1.25
C SER A 278 13.22 7.17 1.45
N PRO A 279 12.70 6.79 2.62
CA PRO A 279 12.15 5.46 2.83
C PRO A 279 10.83 5.23 2.06
N GLU A 280 10.21 6.30 1.53
CA GLU A 280 8.96 6.25 0.78
C GLU A 280 9.07 6.91 -0.60
N PRO A 281 8.51 6.29 -1.62
CA PRO A 281 8.09 4.90 -1.65
C PRO A 281 9.26 3.96 -1.39
N ASN A 282 8.98 2.77 -0.84
CA ASN A 282 9.98 1.72 -0.74
C ASN A 282 10.23 1.19 -2.17
N LEU A 283 11.22 1.75 -2.87
CA LEU A 283 11.55 1.38 -4.24
C LEU A 283 12.22 0.01 -4.26
N THR A 284 11.61 -0.95 -4.95
CA THR A 284 12.10 -2.32 -5.07
C THR A 284 12.43 -2.63 -6.53
N VAL A 285 13.67 -3.00 -6.78
CA VAL A 285 14.09 -3.55 -8.05
C VAL A 285 13.78 -5.05 -8.06
N LEU A 286 12.91 -5.49 -8.95
CA LEU A 286 12.70 -6.90 -9.25
C LEU A 286 13.86 -7.38 -10.14
N TYR A 287 14.90 -7.85 -9.48
CA TYR A 287 16.17 -8.19 -10.13
C TYR A 287 16.11 -9.54 -10.83
N SER A 288 16.61 -9.56 -12.06
CA SER A 288 16.96 -10.77 -12.81
C SER A 288 18.29 -10.57 -13.51
N SER A 289 19.05 -11.65 -13.65
CA SER A 289 20.27 -11.63 -14.46
C SER A 289 20.01 -11.22 -15.92
N ARG A 290 18.80 -11.42 -16.41
CA ARG A 290 18.34 -11.10 -17.77
C ARG A 290 17.95 -9.64 -17.99
N LEU A 291 17.94 -8.80 -16.94
CA LEU A 291 17.68 -7.37 -17.10
C LEU A 291 18.80 -6.68 -17.89
N PRO A 292 18.50 -5.60 -18.63
CA PRO A 292 19.48 -4.83 -19.36
C PRO A 292 20.64 -4.36 -18.47
N GLU A 293 21.88 -4.54 -18.93
CA GLU A 293 23.08 -4.16 -18.17
C GLU A 293 23.09 -2.68 -17.76
N ASN A 294 22.62 -1.80 -18.64
CA ASN A 294 22.54 -0.38 -18.34
C ASN A 294 21.58 -0.09 -17.20
N PHE A 295 20.45 -0.82 -17.13
CA PHE A 295 19.50 -0.68 -16.01
C PHE A 295 20.13 -1.16 -14.71
N LYS A 296 20.76 -2.33 -14.70
CA LYS A 296 21.44 -2.88 -13.52
C LYS A 296 22.51 -1.92 -13.00
N LYS A 297 23.33 -1.36 -13.89
CA LYS A 297 24.34 -0.36 -13.53
C LYS A 297 23.72 0.91 -12.95
N PHE A 298 22.67 1.43 -13.57
CA PHE A 298 21.98 2.62 -13.09
C PHE A 298 21.31 2.39 -11.72
N ALA A 299 20.58 1.30 -11.55
CA ALA A 299 19.97 0.92 -10.28
C ALA A 299 21.04 0.77 -9.17
N SER A 300 22.16 0.11 -9.47
CA SER A 300 23.29 -0.02 -8.53
C SER A 300 23.90 1.33 -8.16
N LEU A 301 24.06 2.24 -9.12
CA LEU A 301 24.57 3.60 -8.86
C LEU A 301 23.63 4.35 -7.89
N ILE A 302 22.33 4.37 -8.19
CA ILE A 302 21.35 5.02 -7.34
C ILE A 302 21.30 4.37 -5.95
N SER A 303 21.41 3.04 -5.88
CA SER A 303 21.46 2.31 -4.60
C SER A 303 22.63 2.75 -3.73
N VAL A 304 23.83 2.82 -4.31
CA VAL A 304 25.06 3.23 -3.60
C VAL A 304 24.99 4.69 -3.15
N THR A 305 24.46 5.56 -3.99
CA THR A 305 24.44 7.01 -3.72
C THR A 305 23.31 7.44 -2.78
N THR A 306 22.21 6.69 -2.70
CA THR A 306 21.02 7.10 -1.94
C THR A 306 20.65 6.16 -0.79
N SER A 307 21.10 4.90 -0.81
CA SER A 307 20.70 3.86 0.14
C SER A 307 19.16 3.67 0.25
N SER A 308 18.42 3.97 -0.83
CA SER A 308 16.95 4.03 -0.82
C SER A 308 16.31 2.99 -1.75
N ILE A 309 17.05 1.96 -2.17
CA ILE A 309 16.57 0.90 -3.06
C ILE A 309 16.67 -0.45 -2.38
N GLN A 310 15.61 -1.25 -2.51
CA GLN A 310 15.56 -2.65 -2.15
C GLN A 310 15.63 -3.53 -3.40
N TYR A 311 16.09 -4.76 -3.25
CA TYR A 311 16.16 -5.73 -4.33
C TYR A 311 15.42 -7.01 -3.96
N GLU A 312 14.62 -7.52 -4.89
CA GLU A 312 14.01 -8.84 -4.81
C GLU A 312 14.44 -9.67 -6.02
N ASN A 313 14.66 -10.96 -5.81
CA ASN A 313 15.11 -11.85 -6.89
C ASN A 313 13.90 -12.34 -7.70
N ASP A 314 13.66 -11.70 -8.85
CA ASP A 314 12.56 -12.02 -9.75
C ASP A 314 12.63 -13.45 -10.32
N ASP A 315 13.84 -13.96 -10.55
CA ASP A 315 14.04 -15.32 -11.06
C ASP A 315 13.59 -16.40 -10.05
N VAL A 316 13.59 -16.08 -8.75
CA VAL A 316 13.12 -16.96 -7.67
C VAL A 316 11.64 -16.71 -7.33
N MET A 317 11.23 -15.44 -7.30
CA MET A 317 9.89 -15.06 -6.87
C MET A 317 8.82 -15.36 -7.93
N ARG A 318 9.09 -15.04 -9.17
CA ARG A 318 8.12 -15.16 -10.26
C ARG A 318 7.60 -16.60 -10.50
N PRO A 319 8.43 -17.66 -10.46
CA PRO A 319 7.93 -19.03 -10.59
C PRO A 319 6.91 -19.46 -9.52
N VAL A 320 6.96 -18.83 -8.35
CA VAL A 320 6.06 -19.14 -7.22
C VAL A 320 4.81 -18.27 -7.24
N TRP A 321 4.97 -16.96 -7.52
CA TRP A 321 3.90 -15.96 -7.37
C TRP A 321 3.25 -15.51 -8.69
N GLY A 322 3.78 -15.98 -9.83
CA GLY A 322 3.29 -15.57 -11.16
C GLY A 322 3.94 -14.29 -11.68
N ASP A 323 3.56 -13.91 -12.89
CA ASP A 323 4.23 -12.84 -13.62
C ASP A 323 3.83 -11.42 -13.16
N ASP A 324 2.73 -11.26 -12.46
CA ASP A 324 2.22 -9.98 -11.96
C ASP A 324 2.07 -10.00 -10.43
N TYR A 325 3.12 -10.44 -9.77
CA TYR A 325 3.23 -10.31 -8.32
C TYR A 325 3.76 -8.92 -7.94
N SER A 326 3.48 -8.54 -6.72
CA SER A 326 4.01 -7.33 -6.11
C SER A 326 4.51 -7.61 -4.70
N ILE A 327 5.38 -6.75 -4.21
CA ILE A 327 5.89 -6.82 -2.85
C ILE A 327 4.97 -6.03 -1.93
N CYS A 328 4.34 -6.78 -1.05
CA CYS A 328 3.48 -6.22 -0.01
C CYS A 328 4.35 -5.81 1.19
N CYS A 329 4.39 -4.53 1.52
CA CYS A 329 5.25 -3.99 2.57
C CYS A 329 6.74 -3.97 2.14
N CYS A 330 7.58 -4.76 2.81
CA CYS A 330 9.02 -4.76 2.55
C CYS A 330 9.51 -5.99 1.78
N VAL A 331 8.94 -7.19 2.01
CA VAL A 331 9.49 -8.44 1.45
C VAL A 331 8.45 -9.52 1.12
N SER A 332 7.19 -9.28 1.40
CA SER A 332 6.17 -10.32 1.21
C SER A 332 5.53 -10.22 -0.15
N ALA A 333 5.64 -11.25 -0.96
CA ALA A 333 4.99 -11.28 -2.27
C ALA A 333 3.50 -11.61 -2.17
N THR A 334 2.72 -10.99 -3.04
CA THR A 334 1.30 -11.30 -3.30
C THR A 334 0.99 -11.10 -4.78
N GLN A 335 -0.02 -11.78 -5.29
CA GLN A 335 -0.51 -11.50 -6.63
C GLN A 335 -1.30 -10.19 -6.65
N THR A 336 -0.91 -9.27 -7.53
CA THR A 336 -1.48 -7.92 -7.63
C THR A 336 -2.99 -7.97 -7.86
N GLY A 337 -3.75 -7.35 -6.94
CA GLY A 337 -5.21 -7.27 -7.02
C GLY A 337 -5.98 -8.58 -6.83
N LYS A 338 -5.31 -9.67 -6.44
CA LYS A 338 -5.92 -11.00 -6.30
C LYS A 338 -5.81 -11.59 -4.91
N GLU A 339 -4.74 -11.30 -4.20
CA GLU A 339 -4.44 -11.92 -2.92
C GLU A 339 -4.39 -10.90 -1.80
N ILE A 340 -4.64 -11.37 -0.60
CA ILE A 340 -4.53 -10.62 0.64
C ILE A 340 -3.56 -11.33 1.57
N GLN A 341 -2.72 -10.56 2.25
CA GLN A 341 -1.82 -11.08 3.26
C GLN A 341 -2.26 -10.64 4.66
N PHE A 342 -2.38 -11.60 5.56
CA PHE A 342 -2.64 -11.33 6.98
C PHE A 342 -1.38 -11.46 7.81
N PHE A 343 -1.26 -10.59 8.82
CA PHE A 343 -0.26 -10.73 9.88
C PHE A 343 -0.93 -11.26 11.13
N GLY A 344 -0.65 -12.51 11.46
CA GLY A 344 -1.07 -13.11 12.73
C GLY A 344 -0.06 -12.88 13.84
N ALA A 345 1.20 -13.25 13.60
CA ALA A 345 2.29 -13.13 14.57
C ALA A 345 3.67 -13.25 13.89
N ARG A 346 4.71 -12.91 14.64
CA ARG A 346 6.10 -13.23 14.32
C ARG A 346 6.68 -14.11 15.42
N ALA A 347 7.41 -15.15 15.04
CA ALA A 347 8.18 -15.95 15.99
C ALA A 347 9.50 -15.24 16.30
N ASN A 348 9.81 -15.14 17.59
CA ASN A 348 11.11 -14.66 18.06
C ASN A 348 12.07 -15.84 18.18
N LEU A 349 12.79 -16.15 17.09
CA LEU A 349 13.69 -17.30 17.04
C LEU A 349 14.80 -17.22 18.10
N ALA A 350 15.34 -16.04 18.35
CA ALA A 350 16.36 -15.85 19.39
C ALA A 350 15.81 -16.18 20.78
N LYS A 351 14.58 -15.81 21.08
CA LYS A 351 13.91 -16.11 22.34
C LYS A 351 13.60 -17.61 22.47
N CYS A 352 13.17 -18.24 21.38
CA CYS A 352 12.95 -19.68 21.34
C CYS A 352 14.26 -20.46 21.63
N LEU A 353 15.35 -20.05 20.98
CA LEU A 353 16.66 -20.65 21.22
C LEU A 353 17.13 -20.45 22.67
N LEU A 354 16.98 -19.25 23.20
CA LEU A 354 17.34 -18.92 24.58
C LEU A 354 16.60 -19.83 25.57
N TYR A 355 15.31 -19.99 25.43
CA TYR A 355 14.50 -20.85 26.29
C TYR A 355 14.85 -22.34 26.13
N ALA A 356 15.18 -22.77 24.93
CA ALA A 356 15.66 -24.14 24.71
C ALA A 356 16.98 -24.44 25.42
N ILE A 357 17.89 -23.47 25.47
CA ILE A 357 19.21 -23.61 26.11
C ILE A 357 19.11 -23.54 27.66
N ASN A 358 18.30 -22.65 28.19
CA ASN A 358 18.26 -22.33 29.62
C ASN A 358 17.06 -22.97 30.37
N GLY A 359 16.42 -23.98 29.81
CA GLY A 359 15.31 -24.69 30.43
C GLY A 359 14.02 -23.86 30.55
N GLY A 360 13.83 -22.88 29.71
CA GLY A 360 12.62 -22.04 29.67
C GLY A 360 12.63 -20.88 30.67
N VAL A 361 13.78 -20.50 31.20
CA VAL A 361 13.89 -19.37 32.16
C VAL A 361 14.04 -18.05 31.39
N ASP A 362 13.18 -17.08 31.69
CA ASP A 362 13.29 -15.72 31.10
C ASP A 362 14.52 -15.01 31.67
N GLU A 363 15.37 -14.49 30.81
CA GLU A 363 16.66 -13.89 31.18
C GLU A 363 16.52 -12.58 31.98
N LYS A 364 15.37 -11.90 31.87
CA LYS A 364 15.09 -10.64 32.57
C LYS A 364 14.36 -10.86 33.87
N THR A 365 13.26 -11.62 33.84
CA THR A 365 12.40 -11.83 34.99
C THR A 365 12.86 -12.98 35.88
N LYS A 366 13.73 -13.85 35.38
CA LYS A 366 14.17 -15.09 36.03
C LYS A 366 13.05 -16.10 36.34
N VAL A 367 11.91 -15.91 35.73
CA VAL A 367 10.75 -16.78 35.88
C VAL A 367 10.77 -17.85 34.78
N GLN A 368 10.45 -19.08 35.16
CA GLN A 368 10.27 -20.16 34.20
C GLN A 368 8.95 -19.97 33.45
N VAL A 369 9.01 -20.12 32.13
CA VAL A 369 7.91 -19.83 31.19
C VAL A 369 7.03 -21.06 30.97
#